data_f47d98d5f0d17aeea42a8f9c24bd0590
#
_entry.id   f47d98d5f0d17aeea42a8f9c24bd0590
#
_cell.length_a   1.000
_cell.length_b   1.000
_cell.length_c   1.000
_cell.angle_alpha   90.00
_cell.angle_beta   90.00
_cell.angle_gamma   90.00
#
_symmetry.space_group_name_H-M   'P 1'
#
loop_
_entity.id
_entity.type
_entity.pdbx_description
1 polymer ?
#
loop_
_entity_poly.entity_id
_entity_poly.type
_entity_poly.pdbx_seq_one_letter_code
_entity_poly.pdbx_strand_id
1 'polypeptide(L)'
;MYAVTLRAQTKDGRMDELKEFIKSKALPNLEVPGIISIGFFNPELNSNLGMVFLADKDAAEIFAEERTKNIMQVADVFESFPRVVEGEITLGKIYQERSANDNEEAFVRVVFAKVENSEAPTNFVKEKIFPIYEEADGLRGAGFFVADGEAVSWNIWDSEEAANAVIPKFNEE
;
A
#
# COMPACT_ATOMS: atom_id res chain seq x y z
N MET A 1 7.68 11.93 -3.32
CA MET A 1 7.00 11.00 -2.39
C MET A 1 7.35 9.57 -2.80
N TYR A 2 7.57 8.71 -1.84
CA TYR A 2 8.00 7.33 -2.06
C TYR A 2 7.02 6.35 -1.43
N ALA A 3 6.78 5.20 -2.05
CA ALA A 3 5.91 4.17 -1.51
C ALA A 3 6.68 2.85 -1.34
N VAL A 4 6.38 2.15 -0.27
CA VAL A 4 6.89 0.80 0.01
C VAL A 4 5.71 -0.11 0.26
N THR A 5 5.65 -1.23 -0.46
CA THR A 5 4.68 -2.29 -0.22
C THR A 5 5.39 -3.55 0.27
N LEU A 6 4.81 -4.19 1.28
CA LEU A 6 5.27 -5.48 1.80
C LEU A 6 4.15 -6.49 1.66
N ARG A 7 4.40 -7.56 0.93
CA ARG A 7 3.47 -8.70 0.85
C ARG A 7 4.08 -9.89 1.59
N ALA A 8 3.35 -10.42 2.55
CA ALA A 8 3.79 -11.54 3.35
C ALA A 8 2.70 -12.61 3.46
N GLN A 9 3.12 -13.87 3.49
CA GLN A 9 2.29 -15.01 3.83
C GLN A 9 2.76 -15.55 5.17
N THR A 10 1.86 -15.64 6.14
CA THR A 10 2.16 -16.26 7.43
C THR A 10 1.87 -17.75 7.41
N LYS A 11 2.60 -18.50 8.21
CA LYS A 11 2.27 -19.89 8.49
C LYS A 11 0.88 -19.98 9.14
N ASP A 12 0.23 -21.11 8.97
CA ASP A 12 -1.11 -21.33 9.52
C ASP A 12 -1.17 -21.03 11.02
N GLY A 13 -2.18 -20.24 11.40
CA GLY A 13 -2.42 -19.85 12.77
C GLY A 13 -1.47 -18.80 13.37
N ARG A 14 -0.50 -18.28 12.61
CA ARG A 14 0.51 -17.31 13.10
C ARG A 14 0.16 -15.85 12.79
N MET A 15 -0.96 -15.57 12.13
CA MET A 15 -1.36 -14.20 11.78
C MET A 15 -1.55 -13.29 13.01
N ASP A 16 -2.15 -13.81 14.06
CA ASP A 16 -2.39 -13.01 15.27
C ASP A 16 -1.09 -12.65 16.00
N GLU A 17 -0.08 -13.49 15.93
CA GLU A 17 1.26 -13.20 16.44
C GLU A 17 1.93 -12.06 15.66
N LEU A 18 1.80 -12.06 14.31
CA LEU A 18 2.26 -10.96 13.48
C LEU A 18 1.57 -9.64 13.82
N LYS A 19 0.23 -9.66 13.94
CA LYS A 19 -0.56 -8.49 14.32
C LYS A 19 -0.16 -7.93 15.67
N GLU A 20 0.02 -8.80 16.67
CA GLU A 20 0.46 -8.40 17.99
C GLU A 20 1.87 -7.79 17.96
N PHE A 21 2.80 -8.39 17.24
CA PHE A 21 4.14 -7.84 17.05
C PHE A 21 4.11 -6.46 16.40
N ILE A 22 3.35 -6.30 15.31
CA ILE A 22 3.21 -5.00 14.62
C ILE A 22 2.69 -3.94 15.60
N LYS A 23 1.61 -4.26 16.31
CA LYS A 23 0.93 -3.32 17.21
C LYS A 23 1.74 -2.97 18.46
N SER A 24 2.39 -3.96 19.06
CA SER A 24 3.04 -3.79 20.38
C SER A 24 4.53 -3.46 20.30
N LYS A 25 5.19 -3.76 19.18
CA LYS A 25 6.64 -3.58 19.02
C LYS A 25 7.03 -2.78 17.78
N ALA A 26 6.58 -3.20 16.59
CA ALA A 26 7.06 -2.56 15.37
C ALA A 26 6.62 -1.09 15.25
N LEU A 27 5.32 -0.81 15.37
CA LEU A 27 4.79 0.55 15.25
C LEU A 27 5.24 1.49 16.36
N PRO A 28 5.19 1.12 17.67
CA PRO A 28 5.60 2.02 18.75
C PRO A 28 7.08 2.40 18.74
N ASN A 29 7.94 1.55 18.15
CA ASN A 29 9.38 1.78 18.08
C ASN A 29 9.85 2.26 16.68
N LEU A 30 8.92 2.59 15.79
CA LEU A 30 9.25 3.03 14.46
C LEU A 30 9.59 4.52 14.44
N GLU A 31 10.87 4.83 14.58
CA GLU A 31 11.42 6.19 14.58
C GLU A 31 12.10 6.48 13.24
N VAL A 32 11.30 6.59 12.17
CA VAL A 32 11.80 6.94 10.83
C VAL A 32 11.30 8.33 10.43
N PRO A 33 12.20 9.31 10.29
CA PRO A 33 11.83 10.63 9.79
C PRO A 33 11.22 10.52 8.38
N GLY A 34 10.21 11.34 8.12
CA GLY A 34 9.59 11.39 6.79
C GLY A 34 8.53 10.31 6.52
N ILE A 35 8.12 9.51 7.48
CA ILE A 35 6.91 8.69 7.34
C ILE A 35 5.69 9.62 7.27
N ILE A 36 4.94 9.51 6.18
CA ILE A 36 3.69 10.24 5.97
C ILE A 36 2.51 9.40 6.46
N SER A 37 2.49 8.12 6.11
CA SER A 37 1.42 7.20 6.51
C SER A 37 1.91 5.76 6.46
N ILE A 38 1.31 4.92 7.29
CA ILE A 38 1.55 3.48 7.32
C ILE A 38 0.22 2.75 7.54
N GLY A 39 0.01 1.67 6.80
CA GLY A 39 -1.18 0.83 6.92
C GLY A 39 -0.85 -0.65 6.78
N PHE A 40 -1.62 -1.48 7.50
CA PHE A 40 -1.53 -2.93 7.41
C PHE A 40 -2.90 -3.51 7.12
N PHE A 41 -2.97 -4.40 6.16
CA PHE A 41 -4.20 -4.99 5.64
C PHE A 41 -4.07 -6.51 5.59
N ASN A 42 -5.16 -7.21 5.82
CA ASN A 42 -5.23 -8.67 5.69
C ASN A 42 -6.22 -9.01 4.57
N PRO A 43 -5.77 -9.06 3.31
CA PRO A 43 -6.66 -9.29 2.17
C PRO A 43 -7.27 -10.68 2.17
N GLU A 44 -6.56 -11.66 2.72
CA GLU A 44 -6.97 -13.07 2.80
C GLU A 44 -6.46 -13.71 4.08
N LEU A 45 -6.94 -14.92 4.38
CA LEU A 45 -6.44 -15.70 5.51
C LEU A 45 -4.93 -15.93 5.36
N ASN A 46 -4.17 -15.67 6.41
CA ASN A 46 -2.70 -15.78 6.46
C ASN A 46 -1.95 -14.81 5.53
N SER A 47 -2.62 -13.91 4.83
CA SER A 47 -2.01 -12.90 3.98
C SER A 47 -1.95 -11.54 4.66
N ASN A 48 -0.81 -10.88 4.59
CA ASN A 48 -0.60 -9.52 5.10
C ASN A 48 -0.03 -8.62 4.01
N LEU A 49 -0.59 -7.43 3.90
CA LEU A 49 -0.10 -6.36 3.05
C LEU A 49 0.22 -5.15 3.92
N GLY A 50 1.47 -4.74 3.96
CA GLY A 50 1.91 -3.46 4.53
C GLY A 50 2.08 -2.43 3.43
N MET A 51 1.65 -1.19 3.67
CA MET A 51 1.91 -0.04 2.81
C MET A 51 2.46 1.11 3.63
N VAL A 52 3.54 1.70 3.18
CA VAL A 52 4.18 2.85 3.83
C VAL A 52 4.42 3.93 2.78
N PHE A 53 4.01 5.14 3.12
CA PHE A 53 4.26 6.33 2.32
C PHE A 53 5.30 7.21 3.02
N LEU A 54 6.30 7.63 2.29
CA LEU A 54 7.48 8.34 2.77
C LEU A 54 7.68 9.62 1.96
N ALA A 55 8.28 10.62 2.59
CA ALA A 55 8.49 11.92 1.99
C ALA A 55 9.37 11.83 0.73
N ASP A 56 10.44 11.02 0.81
CA ASP A 56 11.44 10.89 -0.22
C ASP A 56 12.17 9.53 -0.15
N LYS A 57 13.21 9.40 -0.98
CA LYS A 57 14.02 8.19 -1.06
C LYS A 57 14.92 8.01 0.17
N ASP A 58 15.41 9.08 0.76
CA ASP A 58 16.30 9.02 1.93
C ASP A 58 15.52 8.44 3.13
N ALA A 59 14.26 8.88 3.32
CA ALA A 59 13.37 8.28 4.31
C ALA A 59 13.09 6.80 4.03
N ALA A 60 13.00 6.39 2.74
CA ALA A 60 12.81 5.00 2.38
C ALA A 60 14.04 4.13 2.69
N GLU A 61 15.24 4.64 2.50
CA GLU A 61 16.48 3.94 2.85
C GLU A 61 16.58 3.71 4.37
N ILE A 62 16.28 4.73 5.19
CA ILE A 62 16.21 4.60 6.66
C ILE A 62 15.13 3.57 7.06
N PHE A 63 13.94 3.67 6.44
CA PHE A 63 12.86 2.72 6.69
C PHE A 63 13.24 1.28 6.33
N ALA A 64 14.01 1.05 5.25
CA ALA A 64 14.45 -0.27 4.84
C ALA A 64 15.30 -0.97 5.88
N GLU A 65 16.16 -0.24 6.60
CA GLU A 65 16.96 -0.78 7.70
C GLU A 65 16.07 -1.20 8.88
N GLU A 66 15.16 -0.33 9.32
CA GLU A 66 14.25 -0.62 10.44
C GLU A 66 13.26 -1.74 10.08
N ARG A 67 12.72 -1.75 8.87
CA ARG A 67 11.89 -2.82 8.34
C ARG A 67 12.61 -4.17 8.40
N THR A 68 13.87 -4.22 7.96
CA THR A 68 14.66 -5.45 7.96
C THR A 68 14.87 -5.97 9.37
N LYS A 69 15.23 -5.10 10.32
CA LYS A 69 15.37 -5.47 11.73
C LYS A 69 14.06 -6.03 12.29
N ASN A 70 12.92 -5.41 11.99
CA ASN A 70 11.62 -5.86 12.46
C ASN A 70 11.21 -7.20 11.85
N ILE A 71 11.41 -7.41 10.54
CA ILE A 71 11.13 -8.68 9.87
C ILE A 71 11.96 -9.82 10.47
N MET A 72 13.23 -9.59 10.75
CA MET A 72 14.11 -10.60 11.33
C MET A 72 13.69 -11.05 12.73
N GLN A 73 13.02 -10.21 13.51
CA GLN A 73 12.51 -10.58 14.84
C GLN A 73 11.34 -11.56 14.78
N VAL A 74 10.60 -11.61 13.66
CA VAL A 74 9.43 -12.47 13.46
C VAL A 74 9.55 -13.33 12.20
N ALA A 75 10.77 -13.58 11.76
CA ALA A 75 11.02 -14.31 10.51
C ALA A 75 10.42 -15.73 10.50
N ASP A 76 10.32 -16.36 11.66
CA ASP A 76 9.73 -17.68 11.83
C ASP A 76 8.20 -17.71 11.70
N VAL A 77 7.54 -16.56 11.74
CA VAL A 77 6.09 -16.41 11.51
C VAL A 77 5.73 -16.57 10.03
N PHE A 78 6.64 -16.21 9.13
CA PHE A 78 6.40 -16.21 7.70
C PHE A 78 6.65 -17.58 7.04
N GLU A 79 5.90 -17.89 5.98
CA GLU A 79 6.17 -19.04 5.11
C GLU A 79 7.45 -18.82 4.27
N SER A 80 7.63 -17.58 3.80
CA SER A 80 8.79 -17.13 3.05
C SER A 80 9.09 -15.67 3.40
N PHE A 81 10.29 -15.20 3.07
CA PHE A 81 10.64 -13.81 3.32
C PHE A 81 9.65 -12.86 2.61
N PRO A 82 9.15 -11.81 3.29
CA PRO A 82 8.21 -10.86 2.68
C PRO A 82 8.72 -10.27 1.38
N ARG A 83 7.87 -10.21 0.36
CA ARG A 83 8.17 -9.51 -0.88
C ARG A 83 7.99 -8.02 -0.70
N VAL A 84 9.00 -7.28 -1.05
CA VAL A 84 8.99 -5.81 -1.02
C VAL A 84 9.01 -5.29 -2.45
N VAL A 85 8.15 -4.30 -2.73
CA VAL A 85 8.22 -3.48 -3.94
C VAL A 85 8.17 -2.03 -3.48
N GLU A 86 9.15 -1.25 -3.90
CA GLU A 86 9.30 0.14 -3.47
C GLU A 86 9.72 1.05 -4.62
N GLY A 87 9.21 2.27 -4.65
CA GLY A 87 9.52 3.22 -5.71
C GLY A 87 8.94 4.60 -5.49
N GLU A 88 9.37 5.52 -6.34
CA GLU A 88 8.82 6.86 -6.38
C GLU A 88 7.39 6.82 -6.93
N ILE A 89 6.47 7.50 -6.24
CA ILE A 89 5.08 7.62 -6.70
C ILE A 89 5.05 8.48 -7.95
N THR A 90 4.75 7.86 -9.08
CA THR A 90 4.70 8.52 -10.39
C THR A 90 3.42 9.34 -10.55
N LEU A 91 2.29 8.80 -10.09
CA LEU A 91 0.98 9.45 -10.07
C LEU A 91 0.38 9.27 -8.69
N GLY A 92 -0.12 10.35 -8.10
CA GLY A 92 -0.78 10.26 -6.80
C GLY A 92 -1.58 11.52 -6.51
N LYS A 93 -2.74 11.33 -5.89
CA LYS A 93 -3.62 12.42 -5.47
C LYS A 93 -4.34 12.03 -4.18
N ILE A 94 -4.38 12.96 -3.24
CA ILE A 94 -5.22 12.88 -2.05
C ILE A 94 -6.45 13.75 -2.33
N TYR A 95 -7.62 13.14 -2.25
CA TYR A 95 -8.90 13.80 -2.53
C TYR A 95 -9.57 14.31 -1.26
N GLN A 96 -9.29 13.67 -0.12
CA GLN A 96 -9.79 14.09 1.18
C GLN A 96 -8.62 14.10 2.17
N GLU A 97 -8.31 15.28 2.70
CA GLU A 97 -7.38 15.42 3.82
C GLU A 97 -8.10 14.96 5.10
N ARG A 98 -7.52 13.99 5.79
CA ARG A 98 -8.03 13.52 7.08
C ARG A 98 -6.98 13.64 8.15
N SER A 99 -7.42 13.87 9.38
CA SER A 99 -6.56 13.85 10.56
C SER A 99 -6.01 12.44 10.80
N ALA A 100 -4.76 12.34 11.22
CA ALA A 100 -4.13 11.08 11.60
C ALA A 100 -4.84 10.34 12.76
N ASN A 101 -5.79 11.00 13.42
CA ASN A 101 -6.57 10.45 14.53
C ASN A 101 -7.97 9.94 14.11
N ASP A 102 -8.33 10.05 12.83
CA ASP A 102 -9.60 9.52 12.35
C ASP A 102 -9.52 8.00 12.22
N ASN A 103 -9.99 7.31 13.27
CA ASN A 103 -10.13 5.83 13.33
C ASN A 103 -11.29 5.32 12.46
N GLU A 104 -11.68 6.03 11.43
CA GLU A 104 -12.72 5.56 10.54
C GLU A 104 -12.21 4.43 9.65
N GLU A 105 -13.03 3.38 9.55
CA GLU A 105 -12.80 2.29 8.62
C GLU A 105 -12.68 2.83 7.19
N ALA A 106 -11.72 2.30 6.45
CA ALA A 106 -11.49 2.60 5.05
C ALA A 106 -11.37 1.30 4.28
N PHE A 107 -11.87 1.29 3.07
CA PHE A 107 -11.65 0.19 2.14
C PHE A 107 -10.43 0.52 1.26
N VAL A 108 -9.48 -0.39 1.17
CA VAL A 108 -8.28 -0.21 0.35
C VAL A 108 -8.23 -1.30 -0.72
N ARG A 109 -8.04 -0.87 -1.96
CA ARG A 109 -7.76 -1.78 -3.07
C ARG A 109 -6.34 -1.55 -3.53
N VAL A 110 -5.57 -2.64 -3.67
CA VAL A 110 -4.22 -2.61 -4.22
C VAL A 110 -4.14 -3.62 -5.35
N VAL A 111 -3.61 -3.18 -6.48
CA VAL A 111 -3.43 -4.01 -7.68
C VAL A 111 -1.94 -4.08 -7.98
N PHE A 112 -1.45 -5.29 -8.18
CA PHE A 112 -0.10 -5.58 -8.62
C PHE A 112 -0.15 -6.23 -10.00
N ALA A 113 0.60 -5.68 -10.94
CA ALA A 113 0.68 -6.21 -12.30
C ALA A 113 2.14 -6.28 -12.77
N LYS A 114 2.53 -7.40 -13.39
CA LYS A 114 3.84 -7.50 -14.05
C LYS A 114 3.82 -6.62 -15.30
N VAL A 115 4.87 -5.85 -15.49
CA VAL A 115 5.03 -4.94 -16.63
C VAL A 115 6.43 -5.02 -17.20
N GLU A 116 6.55 -4.84 -18.51
CA GLU A 116 7.84 -4.85 -19.21
C GLU A 116 8.54 -3.49 -19.15
N ASN A 117 7.76 -2.41 -19.04
CA ASN A 117 8.26 -1.03 -18.92
C ASN A 117 7.28 -0.19 -18.09
N SER A 118 7.69 1.02 -17.73
CA SER A 118 6.88 1.93 -16.92
C SER A 118 5.99 2.87 -17.74
N GLU A 119 6.30 3.10 -19.02
CA GLU A 119 5.64 4.15 -19.82
C GLU A 119 4.18 3.81 -20.14
N ALA A 120 3.95 2.63 -20.73
CA ALA A 120 2.61 2.21 -21.13
C ALA A 120 1.60 2.14 -19.95
N PRO A 121 1.91 1.48 -18.82
CA PRO A 121 1.00 1.45 -17.70
C PRO A 121 0.82 2.83 -17.03
N THR A 122 1.86 3.67 -17.00
CA THR A 122 1.73 5.03 -16.47
C THR A 122 0.78 5.88 -17.30
N ASN A 123 0.91 5.83 -18.64
CA ASN A 123 0.02 6.56 -19.54
C ASN A 123 -1.41 6.04 -19.45
N PHE A 124 -1.61 4.72 -19.39
CA PHE A 124 -2.93 4.13 -19.20
C PHE A 124 -3.59 4.61 -17.91
N VAL A 125 -2.89 4.54 -16.79
CA VAL A 125 -3.44 4.99 -15.50
C VAL A 125 -3.76 6.48 -15.54
N LYS A 126 -2.87 7.32 -16.10
CA LYS A 126 -3.05 8.76 -16.19
C LYS A 126 -4.25 9.15 -17.08
N GLU A 127 -4.38 8.51 -18.24
CA GLU A 127 -5.35 8.90 -19.26
C GLU A 127 -6.73 8.25 -19.08
N LYS A 128 -6.77 7.04 -18.49
CA LYS A 128 -7.98 6.24 -18.39
C LYS A 128 -8.50 6.09 -16.95
N ILE A 129 -7.62 5.88 -15.99
CA ILE A 129 -8.03 5.55 -14.62
C ILE A 129 -8.24 6.81 -13.76
N PHE A 130 -7.28 7.74 -13.77
CA PHE A 130 -7.38 8.93 -12.94
C PHE A 130 -8.57 9.84 -13.27
N PRO A 131 -9.00 10.03 -14.53
CA PRO A 131 -10.23 10.75 -14.83
C PRO A 131 -11.49 10.14 -14.18
N ILE A 132 -11.58 8.79 -14.15
CA ILE A 132 -12.68 8.10 -13.47
C ILE A 132 -12.64 8.37 -11.97
N TYR A 133 -11.45 8.39 -11.39
CA TYR A 133 -11.27 8.70 -9.97
C TYR A 133 -11.62 10.14 -9.60
N GLU A 134 -11.41 11.09 -10.49
CA GLU A 134 -11.76 12.50 -10.27
C GLU A 134 -13.27 12.74 -10.15
N GLU A 135 -14.06 11.85 -10.75
CA GLU A 135 -15.54 11.89 -10.71
C GLU A 135 -16.15 10.92 -9.68
N ALA A 136 -15.32 10.22 -8.92
CA ALA A 136 -15.78 9.16 -8.03
C ALA A 136 -16.10 9.70 -6.63
N ASP A 137 -17.30 9.41 -6.15
CA ASP A 137 -17.70 9.71 -4.78
C ASP A 137 -17.04 8.73 -3.80
N GLY A 138 -16.63 9.22 -2.64
CA GLY A 138 -16.07 8.42 -1.55
C GLY A 138 -14.61 7.98 -1.76
N LEU A 139 -13.93 8.45 -2.81
CA LEU A 139 -12.49 8.22 -2.96
C LEU A 139 -11.70 9.19 -2.08
N ARG A 140 -10.86 8.64 -1.20
CA ARG A 140 -9.99 9.41 -0.29
C ARG A 140 -8.63 9.71 -0.91
N GLY A 141 -8.08 8.76 -1.64
CA GLY A 141 -6.77 8.90 -2.28
C GLY A 141 -6.47 7.75 -3.22
N ALA A 142 -5.64 8.01 -4.20
CA ALA A 142 -5.15 7.02 -5.15
C ALA A 142 -3.71 7.31 -5.54
N GLY A 143 -2.97 6.27 -5.93
CA GLY A 143 -1.63 6.41 -6.43
C GLY A 143 -1.17 5.23 -7.26
N PHE A 144 -0.04 5.46 -7.94
CA PHE A 144 0.54 4.53 -8.86
C PHE A 144 2.06 4.71 -8.93
N PHE A 145 2.78 3.62 -8.97
CA PHE A 145 4.21 3.60 -9.30
C PHE A 145 4.59 2.30 -10.02
N VAL A 146 5.75 2.31 -10.66
CA VAL A 146 6.35 1.13 -11.27
C VAL A 146 7.76 0.95 -10.72
N ALA A 147 8.05 -0.24 -10.20
CA ALA A 147 9.38 -0.61 -9.72
C ALA A 147 9.60 -2.12 -9.90
N ASP A 148 10.82 -2.53 -10.16
CA ASP A 148 11.25 -3.94 -10.24
C ASP A 148 10.40 -4.80 -11.21
N GLY A 149 9.93 -4.20 -12.33
CA GLY A 149 9.08 -4.88 -13.31
C GLY A 149 7.65 -5.13 -12.82
N GLU A 150 7.22 -4.44 -11.78
CA GLU A 150 5.86 -4.51 -11.24
C GLU A 150 5.24 -3.12 -11.17
N ALA A 151 4.03 -2.98 -11.68
CA ALA A 151 3.17 -1.82 -11.50
C ALA A 151 2.34 -2.02 -10.24
N VAL A 152 2.31 -1.02 -9.38
CA VAL A 152 1.51 -1.00 -8.17
C VAL A 152 0.55 0.17 -8.23
N SER A 153 -0.75 -0.13 -8.19
CA SER A 153 -1.83 0.85 -8.06
C SER A 153 -2.54 0.65 -6.74
N TRP A 154 -2.86 1.73 -6.06
CA TRP A 154 -3.62 1.70 -4.82
C TRP A 154 -4.68 2.80 -4.81
N ASN A 155 -5.79 2.52 -4.16
CA ASN A 155 -6.85 3.48 -3.90
C ASN A 155 -7.52 3.21 -2.56
N ILE A 156 -7.91 4.27 -1.88
CA ILE A 156 -8.50 4.28 -0.54
C ILE A 156 -9.88 4.92 -0.64
N TRP A 157 -10.89 4.23 -0.13
CA TRP A 157 -12.30 4.58 -0.24
C TRP A 157 -12.98 4.67 1.13
N ASP A 158 -14.09 5.37 1.19
CA ASP A 158 -14.94 5.43 2.38
C ASP A 158 -15.56 4.05 2.71
N SER A 159 -15.84 3.24 1.67
CA SER A 159 -16.40 1.91 1.83
C SER A 159 -16.10 1.01 0.62
N GLU A 160 -16.33 -0.28 0.76
CA GLU A 160 -16.28 -1.24 -0.34
C GLU A 160 -17.34 -0.95 -1.40
N GLU A 161 -18.51 -0.48 -1.00
CA GLU A 161 -19.60 -0.11 -1.90
C GLU A 161 -19.17 1.04 -2.83
N ALA A 162 -18.56 2.10 -2.28
CA ALA A 162 -18.00 3.21 -3.06
C ALA A 162 -16.93 2.72 -4.04
N ALA A 163 -16.03 1.84 -3.60
CA ALA A 163 -15.01 1.26 -4.45
C ALA A 163 -15.58 0.40 -5.59
N ASN A 164 -16.68 -0.30 -5.34
CA ASN A 164 -17.33 -1.14 -6.35
C ASN A 164 -18.17 -0.32 -7.34
N ALA A 165 -18.67 0.84 -6.96
CA ALA A 165 -19.48 1.70 -7.82
C ALA A 165 -18.73 2.21 -9.05
N VAL A 166 -17.39 2.26 -9.04
CA VAL A 166 -16.59 2.71 -10.18
C VAL A 166 -16.24 1.58 -11.17
N ILE A 167 -16.40 0.30 -10.79
CA ILE A 167 -16.01 -0.84 -11.64
C ILE A 167 -16.69 -0.81 -13.02
N PRO A 168 -18.00 -0.51 -13.17
CA PRO A 168 -18.62 -0.43 -14.47
C PRO A 168 -17.96 0.58 -15.41
N LYS A 169 -17.51 1.72 -14.86
CA LYS A 169 -16.86 2.79 -15.64
C LYS A 169 -15.54 2.34 -16.30
N PHE A 170 -14.83 1.36 -15.72
CA PHE A 170 -13.62 0.80 -16.33
C PHE A 170 -13.90 -0.13 -17.52
N ASN A 171 -15.13 -0.58 -17.68
CA ASN A 171 -15.53 -1.52 -18.76
C ASN A 171 -16.23 -0.80 -19.93
N GLU A 172 -16.49 0.50 -19.82
CA GLU A 172 -17.20 1.28 -20.85
C GLU A 172 -16.26 1.89 -21.93
N GLU A 173 -14.94 1.71 -21.80
CA GLU A 173 -13.88 2.14 -22.73
C GLU A 173 -13.17 0.93 -23.38
#